data_5b25f0b8bc3bdfcf4d363f3d9718c1f5
#
_entry.id   5b25f0b8bc3bdfcf4d363f3d9718c1f5
#
_cell.length_a   1.000
_cell.length_b   1.000
_cell.length_c   1.000
_cell.angle_alpha   90.00
_cell.angle_beta   90.00
_cell.angle_gamma   90.00
#
_symmetry.space_group_name_H-M   'P 1'
#
loop_
_entity.id
_entity.type
_entity.pdbx_description
1 polymer ?
#
loop_
_entity_poly.entity_id
_entity_poly.type
_entity_poly.pdbx_seq_one_letter_code
_entity_poly.pdbx_strand_id
1 'polypeptide(L)'
;EELIQDIAAAYRQVIKDLYDAGCRNIQFDDCTWGMCCDHAYWTGRQKDKSVTIEGETAKYLRLNNLALEGRPHDLAFTTHVCRGNYNSTWAASGGYEPVAPILFSKENVDAYYLEFDDDRSGGFEPLREVSPNKKVVLGLITSKRPELEDKEVIKERIKEATKYIPLERLCLSPQCGFASCEIGNQLTEEEQWAKLALVKEI
;
A
#
# COMPACT_ATOMS: atom_id res chain seq x y z
N GLU A 1 -17.33 3.45 -18.21
CA GLU A 1 -17.96 4.27 -17.15
C GLU A 1 -18.95 3.47 -16.31
N GLU A 2 -19.91 2.78 -16.90
CA GLU A 2 -20.90 1.94 -16.21
C GLU A 2 -20.23 0.90 -15.29
N LEU A 3 -19.24 0.17 -15.79
CA LEU A 3 -18.48 -0.81 -14.99
C LEU A 3 -17.81 -0.19 -13.75
N ILE A 4 -17.28 1.02 -13.85
CA ILE A 4 -16.68 1.72 -12.69
C ILE A 4 -17.74 2.01 -11.63
N GLN A 5 -18.92 2.45 -12.04
CA GLN A 5 -20.04 2.72 -11.13
C GLN A 5 -20.54 1.45 -10.46
N ASP A 6 -20.67 0.36 -11.20
CA ASP A 6 -21.14 -0.93 -10.68
C ASP A 6 -20.16 -1.52 -9.65
N ILE A 7 -18.86 -1.50 -9.97
CA ILE A 7 -17.82 -1.96 -9.02
C ILE A 7 -17.81 -1.08 -7.77
N ALA A 8 -17.83 0.25 -7.93
CA ALA A 8 -17.85 1.16 -6.80
C ALA A 8 -19.09 0.97 -5.92
N ALA A 9 -20.27 0.72 -6.52
CA ALA A 9 -21.50 0.44 -5.79
C ALA A 9 -21.40 -0.87 -4.99
N ALA A 10 -20.81 -1.92 -5.56
CA ALA A 10 -20.58 -3.19 -4.87
C ALA A 10 -19.65 -3.00 -3.66
N TYR A 11 -18.54 -2.26 -3.82
CA TYR A 11 -17.64 -1.96 -2.69
C TYR A 11 -18.30 -1.10 -1.62
N ARG A 12 -19.11 -0.09 -1.99
CA ARG A 12 -19.89 0.68 -0.99
C ARG A 12 -20.81 -0.22 -0.18
N GLN A 13 -21.44 -1.19 -0.83
CA GLN A 13 -22.30 -2.14 -0.11
C GLN A 13 -21.48 -3.00 0.87
N VAL A 14 -20.33 -3.53 0.46
CA VAL A 14 -19.42 -4.28 1.34
C VAL A 14 -18.97 -3.43 2.53
N ILE A 15 -18.54 -2.19 2.28
CA ILE A 15 -18.12 -1.25 3.34
C ILE A 15 -19.26 -1.01 4.33
N LYS A 16 -20.48 -0.81 3.82
CA LYS A 16 -21.68 -0.64 4.66
C LYS A 16 -21.97 -1.87 5.51
N ASP A 17 -21.94 -3.06 4.92
CA ASP A 17 -22.25 -4.30 5.62
C ASP A 17 -21.22 -4.59 6.73
N LEU A 18 -19.93 -4.35 6.45
CA LEU A 18 -18.88 -4.46 7.45
C LEU A 18 -19.04 -3.43 8.58
N TYR A 19 -19.37 -2.20 8.24
CA TYR A 19 -19.63 -1.15 9.24
C TYR A 19 -20.83 -1.48 10.14
N ASP A 20 -21.92 -1.95 9.55
CA ASP A 20 -23.14 -2.37 10.29
C ASP A 20 -22.85 -3.58 11.19
N ALA A 21 -21.93 -4.46 10.79
CA ALA A 21 -21.43 -5.57 11.61
C ALA A 21 -20.48 -5.13 12.75
N GLY A 22 -20.17 -3.84 12.87
CA GLY A 22 -19.32 -3.27 13.93
C GLY A 22 -17.89 -2.97 13.52
N CYS A 23 -17.49 -3.19 12.26
CA CYS A 23 -16.16 -2.85 11.77
C CYS A 23 -15.96 -1.33 11.79
N ARG A 24 -14.78 -0.88 12.23
CA ARG A 24 -14.39 0.54 12.26
C ARG A 24 -13.04 0.81 11.62
N ASN A 25 -12.45 -0.23 11.00
CA ASN A 25 -11.19 -0.12 10.28
C ASN A 25 -11.21 -1.07 9.08
N ILE A 26 -11.17 -0.53 7.88
CA ILE A 26 -11.17 -1.29 6.61
C ILE A 26 -9.95 -0.89 5.81
N GLN A 27 -9.33 -1.87 5.16
CA GLN A 27 -8.21 -1.66 4.26
C GLN A 27 -8.51 -2.25 2.88
N PHE A 28 -8.26 -1.47 1.81
CA PHE A 28 -8.08 -2.05 0.49
C PHE A 28 -6.68 -2.65 0.36
N ASP A 29 -6.59 -3.82 -0.25
CA ASP A 29 -5.35 -4.38 -0.78
C ASP A 29 -5.31 -4.14 -2.29
N ASP A 30 -4.64 -3.06 -2.71
CA ASP A 30 -4.67 -2.58 -4.09
C ASP A 30 -3.33 -2.81 -4.80
N CYS A 31 -3.22 -3.95 -5.49
CA CYS A 31 -2.04 -4.31 -6.27
C CYS A 31 -1.90 -3.50 -7.58
N THR A 32 -2.95 -2.82 -8.04
CA THR A 32 -2.95 -2.13 -9.35
C THR A 32 -1.95 -0.98 -9.38
N TRP A 33 -1.83 -0.23 -8.29
CA TRP A 33 -0.85 0.85 -8.15
C TRP A 33 0.59 0.34 -8.23
N GLY A 34 0.88 -0.81 -7.62
CA GLY A 34 2.19 -1.46 -7.70
C GLY A 34 2.59 -1.80 -9.12
N MET A 35 1.65 -2.29 -9.93
CA MET A 35 1.87 -2.58 -11.35
C MET A 35 2.15 -1.32 -12.18
N CYS A 36 1.54 -0.18 -11.83
CA CYS A 36 1.83 1.11 -12.48
C CYS A 36 3.22 1.67 -12.12
N CYS A 37 3.81 1.23 -11.00
CA CYS A 37 5.17 1.56 -10.62
C CYS A 37 6.23 0.74 -11.39
N ASP A 38 5.87 -0.43 -11.92
CA ASP A 38 6.80 -1.34 -12.59
C ASP A 38 6.96 -0.98 -14.06
N HIS A 39 8.12 -0.40 -14.41
CA HIS A 39 8.41 0.01 -15.77
C HIS A 39 8.41 -1.15 -16.77
N ALA A 40 8.93 -2.31 -16.38
CA ALA A 40 8.98 -3.49 -17.27
C ALA A 40 7.59 -4.05 -17.53
N TYR A 41 6.77 -4.16 -16.47
CA TYR A 41 5.37 -4.57 -16.58
C TYR A 41 4.58 -3.60 -17.45
N TRP A 42 4.70 -2.30 -17.20
CA TRP A 42 4.01 -1.26 -17.95
C TRP A 42 4.38 -1.29 -19.43
N THR A 43 5.69 -1.29 -19.74
CA THR A 43 6.20 -1.32 -21.11
C THR A 43 5.76 -2.59 -21.85
N GLY A 44 5.74 -3.74 -21.18
CA GLY A 44 5.24 -5.00 -21.73
C GLY A 44 3.75 -5.00 -22.07
N ARG A 45 2.94 -4.22 -21.35
CA ARG A 45 1.50 -4.04 -21.59
C ARG A 45 1.17 -3.03 -22.67
N GLN A 46 2.04 -2.07 -22.95
CA GLN A 46 1.81 -1.01 -23.94
C GLN A 46 1.79 -1.51 -25.40
N LYS A 47 1.07 -2.59 -25.68
CA LYS A 47 0.70 -2.97 -27.05
C LYS A 47 -0.22 -1.92 -27.69
N ASP A 48 -1.01 -1.24 -26.86
CA ASP A 48 -1.87 -0.13 -27.25
C ASP A 48 -1.29 1.19 -26.71
N LYS A 49 -0.73 2.01 -27.60
CA LYS A 49 -0.14 3.32 -27.27
C LYS A 49 -1.18 4.34 -26.76
N SER A 50 -2.47 4.05 -26.84
CA SER A 50 -3.52 4.91 -26.28
C SER A 50 -3.66 4.78 -24.76
N VAL A 51 -3.09 3.71 -24.16
CA VAL A 51 -3.13 3.48 -22.72
C VAL A 51 -1.93 4.15 -22.06
N THR A 52 -2.16 5.15 -21.22
CA THR A 52 -1.13 5.86 -20.47
C THR A 52 -1.24 5.56 -18.97
N ILE A 53 -0.13 5.69 -18.23
CA ILE A 53 -0.14 5.54 -16.75
C ILE A 53 -1.14 6.54 -16.14
N GLU A 54 -1.12 7.78 -16.58
CA GLU A 54 -2.03 8.83 -16.10
C GLU A 54 -3.51 8.47 -16.35
N GLY A 55 -3.81 7.91 -17.53
CA GLY A 55 -5.18 7.49 -17.88
C GLY A 55 -5.66 6.33 -17.02
N GLU A 56 -4.83 5.32 -16.78
CA GLU A 56 -5.17 4.16 -15.95
C GLU A 56 -5.26 4.56 -14.46
N THR A 57 -4.29 5.29 -13.94
CA THR A 57 -4.30 5.74 -12.54
C THR A 57 -5.47 6.67 -12.24
N ALA A 58 -5.91 7.50 -13.20
CA ALA A 58 -7.11 8.31 -13.06
C ALA A 58 -8.38 7.46 -12.93
N LYS A 59 -8.48 6.33 -13.67
CA LYS A 59 -9.61 5.39 -13.56
C LYS A 59 -9.61 4.69 -12.21
N TYR A 60 -8.46 4.21 -11.73
CA TYR A 60 -8.35 3.54 -10.42
C TYR A 60 -8.69 4.50 -9.29
N LEU A 61 -8.12 5.71 -9.30
CA LEU A 61 -8.45 6.75 -8.32
C LEU A 61 -9.95 7.03 -8.28
N ARG A 62 -10.57 7.18 -9.46
CA ARG A 62 -12.00 7.45 -9.53
C ARG A 62 -12.82 6.31 -8.95
N LEU A 63 -12.49 5.06 -9.29
CA LEU A 63 -13.17 3.88 -8.76
C LEU A 63 -13.06 3.83 -7.24
N ASN A 64 -11.84 3.96 -6.70
CA ASN A 64 -11.60 3.90 -5.27
C ASN A 64 -12.33 5.03 -4.53
N ASN A 65 -12.25 6.27 -5.02
CA ASN A 65 -12.94 7.39 -4.39
C ASN A 65 -14.48 7.26 -4.46
N LEU A 66 -15.04 6.74 -5.56
CA LEU A 66 -16.46 6.44 -5.65
C LEU A 66 -16.88 5.32 -4.69
N ALA A 67 -16.04 4.30 -4.50
CA ALA A 67 -16.28 3.24 -3.52
C ALA A 67 -16.30 3.77 -2.07
N LEU A 68 -15.55 4.83 -1.78
CA LEU A 68 -15.46 5.45 -0.45
C LEU A 68 -16.47 6.60 -0.24
N GLU A 69 -17.24 6.95 -1.25
CA GLU A 69 -18.21 8.03 -1.17
C GLU A 69 -19.29 7.74 -0.13
N GLY A 70 -19.52 8.70 0.78
CA GLY A 70 -20.52 8.56 1.84
C GLY A 70 -20.13 7.63 2.99
N ARG A 71 -18.87 7.17 3.08
CA ARG A 71 -18.40 6.36 4.22
C ARG A 71 -18.61 7.11 5.54
N PRO A 72 -18.94 6.39 6.64
CA PRO A 72 -19.06 6.99 7.98
C PRO A 72 -17.75 7.66 8.41
N HIS A 73 -17.86 8.80 9.09
CA HIS A 73 -16.69 9.60 9.50
C HIS A 73 -15.84 8.94 10.60
N ASP A 74 -16.42 8.01 11.36
CA ASP A 74 -15.76 7.22 12.39
C ASP A 74 -15.20 5.88 11.87
N LEU A 75 -15.28 5.64 10.55
CA LEU A 75 -14.65 4.51 9.89
C LEU A 75 -13.27 4.92 9.38
N ALA A 76 -12.21 4.41 9.99
CA ALA A 76 -10.86 4.51 9.45
C ALA A 76 -10.74 3.66 8.18
N PHE A 77 -10.32 4.27 7.08
CA PHE A 77 -10.14 3.59 5.82
C PHE A 77 -8.73 3.76 5.27
N THR A 78 -8.07 2.66 4.98
CA THR A 78 -6.67 2.66 4.54
C THR A 78 -6.52 1.88 3.23
N THR A 79 -5.42 2.07 2.53
CA THR A 79 -5.06 1.25 1.38
C THR A 79 -3.64 0.71 1.53
N HIS A 80 -3.43 -0.55 1.16
CA HIS A 80 -2.12 -1.15 1.00
C HIS A 80 -1.78 -1.23 -0.48
N VAL A 81 -0.64 -0.67 -0.85
CA VAL A 81 -0.10 -0.77 -2.22
C VAL A 81 0.79 -2.00 -2.28
N CYS A 82 0.16 -3.13 -2.56
CA CYS A 82 0.84 -4.41 -2.64
C CYS A 82 1.66 -4.56 -3.92
N ARG A 83 2.84 -5.16 -3.79
CA ARG A 83 3.74 -5.48 -4.92
C ARG A 83 3.79 -6.98 -5.22
N GLY A 84 2.89 -7.74 -4.63
CA GLY A 84 2.84 -9.19 -4.69
C GLY A 84 3.46 -9.86 -3.46
N ASN A 85 2.81 -10.91 -2.98
CA ASN A 85 3.22 -11.63 -1.78
C ASN A 85 2.87 -13.12 -1.86
N TYR A 86 3.39 -13.79 -2.88
CA TYR A 86 3.16 -15.21 -3.11
C TYR A 86 4.41 -16.01 -2.72
N ASN A 87 4.30 -16.87 -1.70
CA ASN A 87 5.37 -17.74 -1.22
C ASN A 87 6.73 -17.03 -1.12
N SER A 88 6.79 -15.93 -0.37
CA SER A 88 7.98 -15.08 -0.19
C SER A 88 8.52 -14.40 -1.45
N THR A 89 7.72 -14.28 -2.51
CA THR A 89 8.09 -13.58 -3.75
C THR A 89 7.29 -12.30 -3.95
N TRP A 90 7.63 -11.54 -4.97
CA TRP A 90 6.89 -10.34 -5.41
C TRP A 90 6.64 -10.39 -6.91
N ALA A 91 5.72 -9.57 -7.40
CA ALA A 91 5.34 -9.48 -8.81
C ALA A 91 5.75 -8.16 -9.47
N ALA A 92 5.89 -7.07 -8.71
CA ALA A 92 6.17 -5.75 -9.22
C ALA A 92 7.32 -5.05 -8.47
N SER A 93 8.10 -4.25 -9.20
CA SER A 93 9.19 -3.41 -8.69
C SER A 93 9.10 -1.99 -9.26
N GLY A 94 9.78 -1.04 -8.65
CA GLY A 94 9.81 0.36 -9.06
C GLY A 94 9.39 1.30 -7.92
N GLY A 95 9.89 2.55 -7.93
CA GLY A 95 9.50 3.58 -6.96
C GLY A 95 8.06 4.06 -7.16
N TYR A 96 7.55 4.82 -6.21
CA TYR A 96 6.17 5.33 -6.26
C TYR A 96 6.00 6.60 -7.12
N GLU A 97 7.08 7.11 -7.72
CA GLU A 97 7.09 8.35 -8.51
C GLU A 97 5.99 8.42 -9.58
N PRO A 98 5.72 7.34 -10.35
CA PRO A 98 4.70 7.40 -11.41
C PRO A 98 3.27 7.57 -10.88
N VAL A 99 2.99 7.15 -9.65
CA VAL A 99 1.63 7.14 -9.08
C VAL A 99 1.43 8.19 -7.99
N ALA A 100 2.49 8.66 -7.36
CA ALA A 100 2.43 9.55 -6.20
C ALA A 100 1.59 10.82 -6.42
N PRO A 101 1.71 11.56 -7.54
CA PRO A 101 0.93 12.78 -7.76
C PRO A 101 -0.59 12.56 -7.82
N ILE A 102 -1.02 11.34 -8.10
CA ILE A 102 -2.44 10.98 -8.17
C ILE A 102 -2.85 10.26 -6.89
N LEU A 103 -2.17 9.17 -6.56
CA LEU A 103 -2.49 8.32 -5.42
C LEU A 103 -2.41 9.09 -4.10
N PHE A 104 -1.22 9.64 -3.78
CA PHE A 104 -0.97 10.21 -2.45
C PHE A 104 -1.67 11.55 -2.23
N SER A 105 -1.88 12.32 -3.30
CA SER A 105 -2.54 13.62 -3.17
C SER A 105 -4.06 13.55 -3.21
N LYS A 106 -4.68 12.54 -3.88
CA LYS A 106 -6.10 12.60 -4.27
C LYS A 106 -6.96 11.44 -3.80
N GLU A 107 -6.38 10.28 -3.43
CA GLU A 107 -7.19 9.17 -2.95
C GLU A 107 -7.79 9.48 -1.58
N ASN A 108 -9.06 9.15 -1.37
CA ASN A 108 -9.80 9.53 -0.15
C ASN A 108 -9.65 8.50 0.98
N VAL A 109 -8.41 8.20 1.35
CA VAL A 109 -8.05 7.30 2.46
C VAL A 109 -7.40 8.08 3.61
N ASP A 110 -7.35 7.47 4.80
CA ASP A 110 -6.75 8.07 5.99
C ASP A 110 -5.26 7.72 6.12
N ALA A 111 -4.84 6.57 5.56
CA ALA A 111 -3.44 6.17 5.57
C ALA A 111 -3.09 5.25 4.39
N TYR A 112 -1.82 5.27 4.02
CA TYR A 112 -1.19 4.38 3.05
C TYR A 112 -0.27 3.40 3.74
N TYR A 113 -0.40 2.10 3.46
CA TYR A 113 0.55 1.05 3.81
C TYR A 113 1.43 0.77 2.61
N LEU A 114 2.71 1.14 2.70
CA LEU A 114 3.62 1.15 1.55
C LEU A 114 4.81 0.22 1.81
N GLU A 115 5.19 -0.56 0.81
CA GLU A 115 6.35 -1.43 0.88
C GLU A 115 7.64 -0.63 0.63
N PHE A 116 8.60 -0.74 1.57
CA PHE A 116 9.92 -0.11 1.53
C PHE A 116 10.99 -1.02 2.14
N ASP A 117 10.79 -2.34 2.14
CA ASP A 117 11.68 -3.31 2.79
C ASP A 117 13.00 -3.54 2.05
N ASP A 118 13.06 -3.22 0.75
CA ASP A 118 14.30 -3.29 -0.04
C ASP A 118 14.32 -2.27 -1.20
N ASP A 119 15.39 -2.31 -2.00
CA ASP A 119 15.64 -1.34 -3.07
C ASP A 119 14.62 -1.40 -4.23
N ARG A 120 13.83 -2.49 -4.36
CA ARG A 120 12.82 -2.62 -5.42
C ARG A 120 11.72 -1.55 -5.33
N SER A 121 11.52 -0.97 -4.15
CA SER A 121 10.47 0.01 -3.89
C SER A 121 10.90 1.47 -4.09
N GLY A 122 12.17 1.72 -4.46
CA GLY A 122 12.71 3.07 -4.62
C GLY A 122 12.91 3.82 -3.30
N GLY A 123 13.04 5.13 -3.37
CA GLY A 123 13.26 6.03 -2.24
C GLY A 123 11.98 6.59 -1.62
N PHE A 124 12.16 7.50 -0.65
CA PHE A 124 11.05 8.14 0.08
C PHE A 124 10.60 9.47 -0.53
N GLU A 125 11.24 9.95 -1.59
CA GLU A 125 10.94 11.23 -2.25
C GLU A 125 9.45 11.39 -2.62
N PRO A 126 8.75 10.34 -3.10
CA PRO A 126 7.33 10.41 -3.43
C PRO A 126 6.42 10.75 -2.25
N LEU A 127 6.86 10.53 -1.01
CA LEU A 127 6.07 10.85 0.20
C LEU A 127 5.77 12.35 0.36
N ARG A 128 6.48 13.23 -0.36
CA ARG A 128 6.16 14.67 -0.41
C ARG A 128 4.77 14.96 -0.97
N GLU A 129 4.23 14.05 -1.78
CA GLU A 129 2.91 14.18 -2.39
C GLU A 129 1.77 13.76 -1.45
N VAL A 130 2.07 13.20 -0.28
CA VAL A 130 1.05 12.75 0.68
C VAL A 130 0.34 13.94 1.32
N SER A 131 -0.96 14.04 1.09
CA SER A 131 -1.80 15.10 1.65
C SER A 131 -1.65 15.23 3.17
N PRO A 132 -1.68 16.46 3.73
CA PRO A 132 -1.30 16.72 5.14
C PRO A 132 -2.12 15.98 6.19
N ASN A 133 -3.34 15.57 5.87
CA ASN A 133 -4.27 14.87 6.77
C ASN A 133 -4.11 13.35 6.78
N LYS A 134 -3.13 12.80 6.04
CA LYS A 134 -2.96 11.35 5.90
C LYS A 134 -1.71 10.86 6.59
N LYS A 135 -1.74 9.61 7.05
CA LYS A 135 -0.60 8.89 7.59
C LYS A 135 0.05 8.00 6.52
N VAL A 136 1.30 7.65 6.76
CA VAL A 136 2.03 6.64 5.99
C VAL A 136 2.55 5.58 6.95
N VAL A 137 2.24 4.34 6.65
CA VAL A 137 2.79 3.17 7.34
C VAL A 137 3.93 2.63 6.48
N LEU A 138 5.15 2.81 6.99
CA LEU A 138 6.38 2.38 6.32
C LEU A 138 6.57 0.87 6.53
N GLY A 139 6.37 0.11 5.50
CA GLY A 139 6.62 -1.33 5.46
C GLY A 139 8.10 -1.62 5.30
N LEU A 140 8.89 -1.44 6.37
CA LEU A 140 10.35 -1.57 6.37
C LEU A 140 10.82 -2.96 6.79
N ILE A 141 9.97 -3.76 7.39
CA ILE A 141 10.29 -5.12 7.85
C ILE A 141 9.82 -6.11 6.78
N THR A 142 10.75 -6.87 6.20
CA THR A 142 10.38 -7.83 5.16
C THR A 142 9.63 -9.03 5.73
N SER A 143 8.55 -9.45 5.06
CA SER A 143 7.91 -10.75 5.31
C SER A 143 8.39 -11.85 4.35
N LYS A 144 9.47 -11.62 3.60
CA LYS A 144 9.96 -12.53 2.56
C LYS A 144 11.18 -13.32 2.98
N ARG A 145 11.83 -12.95 4.06
CA ARG A 145 13.06 -13.57 4.60
C ARG A 145 12.99 -13.58 6.12
N PRO A 146 13.50 -14.65 6.78
CA PRO A 146 13.42 -14.82 8.24
C PRO A 146 14.36 -13.89 9.03
N GLU A 147 15.47 -13.45 8.44
CA GLU A 147 16.45 -12.63 9.13
C GLU A 147 15.81 -11.34 9.67
N LEU A 148 16.06 -11.03 10.94
CA LEU A 148 15.63 -9.79 11.55
C LEU A 148 16.48 -8.62 11.04
N GLU A 149 15.81 -7.53 10.73
CA GLU A 149 16.45 -6.28 10.36
C GLU A 149 17.17 -5.67 11.56
N ASP A 150 18.27 -4.96 11.29
CA ASP A 150 18.96 -4.18 12.31
C ASP A 150 18.12 -2.96 12.71
N LYS A 151 17.87 -2.79 14.01
CA LYS A 151 17.02 -1.71 14.55
C LYS A 151 17.54 -0.31 14.21
N GLU A 152 18.85 -0.13 14.25
CA GLU A 152 19.45 1.18 13.98
C GLU A 152 19.34 1.51 12.48
N VAL A 153 19.48 0.53 11.61
CA VAL A 153 19.23 0.69 10.16
C VAL A 153 17.78 1.10 9.92
N ILE A 154 16.80 0.44 10.56
CA ILE A 154 15.40 0.82 10.42
C ILE A 154 15.13 2.24 10.93
N LYS A 155 15.68 2.62 12.08
CA LYS A 155 15.56 3.98 12.63
C LYS A 155 16.15 5.05 11.70
N GLU A 156 17.31 4.79 11.09
CA GLU A 156 17.90 5.72 10.12
C GLU A 156 17.03 5.83 8.85
N ARG A 157 16.43 4.75 8.39
CA ARG A 157 15.45 4.80 7.27
C ARG A 157 14.18 5.58 7.62
N ILE A 158 13.66 5.43 8.85
CA ILE A 158 12.54 6.26 9.32
C ILE A 158 12.95 7.73 9.34
N LYS A 159 14.13 8.05 9.85
CA LYS A 159 14.69 9.41 9.86
C LYS A 159 14.91 9.95 8.44
N GLU A 160 15.30 9.12 7.49
CA GLU A 160 15.35 9.52 6.09
C GLU A 160 13.97 9.93 5.56
N ALA A 161 12.93 9.13 5.84
CA ALA A 161 11.56 9.43 5.44
C ALA A 161 11.06 10.77 6.02
N THR A 162 11.55 11.18 7.22
CA THR A 162 11.15 12.46 7.83
C THR A 162 11.60 13.69 7.05
N LYS A 163 12.48 13.56 6.06
CA LYS A 163 12.79 14.65 5.13
C LYS A 163 11.61 15.05 4.24
N TYR A 164 10.63 14.18 4.10
CA TYR A 164 9.50 14.33 3.16
C TYR A 164 8.15 14.39 3.85
N ILE A 165 8.02 13.79 5.04
CA ILE A 165 6.78 13.72 5.81
C ILE A 165 7.08 13.79 7.31
N PRO A 166 6.36 14.57 8.14
CA PRO A 166 6.60 14.67 9.57
C PRO A 166 6.49 13.34 10.30
N LEU A 167 7.34 13.13 11.34
CA LEU A 167 7.40 11.86 12.09
C LEU A 167 6.06 11.44 12.70
N GLU A 168 5.26 12.39 13.17
CA GLU A 168 3.95 12.13 13.78
C GLU A 168 2.90 11.57 12.79
N ARG A 169 3.23 11.60 11.51
CA ARG A 169 2.41 11.01 10.45
C ARG A 169 2.95 9.68 9.95
N LEU A 170 4.09 9.22 10.49
CA LEU A 170 4.70 7.94 10.14
C LEU A 170 4.32 6.86 11.13
N CYS A 171 4.15 5.65 10.63
CA CYS A 171 4.01 4.41 11.37
C CYS A 171 4.95 3.37 10.77
N LEU A 172 5.23 2.30 11.50
CA LEU A 172 6.07 1.19 11.06
C LEU A 172 5.25 -0.10 10.98
N SER A 173 5.49 -0.91 9.95
CA SER A 173 4.91 -2.24 9.80
C SER A 173 5.82 -3.19 9.02
N PRO A 174 5.50 -4.49 8.97
CA PRO A 174 5.96 -5.36 7.89
C PRO A 174 5.52 -4.79 6.53
N GLN A 175 6.27 -5.13 5.47
CA GLN A 175 6.02 -4.57 4.14
C GLN A 175 4.67 -5.05 3.56
N CYS A 176 4.23 -6.26 3.92
CA CYS A 176 2.95 -6.87 3.55
C CYS A 176 2.54 -7.86 4.64
N GLY A 177 1.45 -8.63 4.44
CA GLY A 177 1.16 -9.81 5.25
C GLY A 177 2.20 -10.92 5.08
N PHE A 178 2.17 -11.92 5.95
CA PHE A 178 3.11 -13.06 5.89
C PHE A 178 2.63 -14.18 4.97
N ALA A 179 1.33 -14.35 4.79
CA ALA A 179 0.75 -15.33 3.87
C ALA A 179 -0.48 -14.75 3.18
N SER A 180 -0.47 -14.74 1.83
CA SER A 180 -1.57 -14.19 1.02
C SER A 180 -2.55 -15.27 0.53
N CYS A 181 -2.21 -16.56 0.68
CA CYS A 181 -3.02 -17.69 0.27
C CYS A 181 -2.63 -18.95 1.05
N GLU A 182 -3.34 -20.06 0.81
CA GLU A 182 -3.17 -21.34 1.51
C GLU A 182 -1.78 -21.97 1.35
N ILE A 183 -1.03 -21.59 0.33
CA ILE A 183 0.35 -22.06 0.14
C ILE A 183 1.31 -21.48 1.20
N GLY A 184 0.90 -20.38 1.84
CA GLY A 184 1.64 -19.75 2.93
C GLY A 184 2.86 -18.95 2.48
N ASN A 185 3.86 -18.97 3.35
CA ASN A 185 5.11 -18.24 3.24
C ASN A 185 6.27 -19.19 3.58
N GLN A 186 7.51 -18.83 3.22
CA GLN A 186 8.71 -19.61 3.61
C GLN A 186 9.13 -19.34 5.06
N LEU A 187 8.62 -18.29 5.71
CA LEU A 187 8.85 -18.02 7.13
C LEU A 187 8.00 -18.94 8.00
N THR A 188 8.58 -19.37 9.12
CA THR A 188 7.84 -20.07 10.18
C THR A 188 6.97 -19.10 10.98
N GLU A 189 6.06 -19.64 11.80
CA GLU A 189 5.24 -18.85 12.71
C GLU A 189 6.11 -18.11 13.74
N GLU A 190 7.15 -18.75 14.28
CA GLU A 190 8.08 -18.15 15.24
C GLU A 190 8.84 -16.97 14.61
N GLU A 191 9.28 -17.10 13.37
CA GLU A 191 9.94 -16.02 12.63
C GLU A 191 8.99 -14.85 12.35
N GLN A 192 7.74 -15.12 12.03
CA GLN A 192 6.69 -14.08 11.92
C GLN A 192 6.54 -13.33 13.25
N TRP A 193 6.40 -14.04 14.38
CA TRP A 193 6.27 -13.40 15.68
C TRP A 193 7.50 -12.59 16.07
N ALA A 194 8.70 -13.06 15.72
CA ALA A 194 9.94 -12.31 15.92
C ALA A 194 9.96 -11.00 15.13
N LYS A 195 9.52 -11.00 13.87
CA LYS A 195 9.35 -9.80 13.04
C LYS A 195 8.36 -8.80 13.64
N LEU A 196 7.21 -9.28 14.13
CA LEU A 196 6.20 -8.42 14.78
C LEU A 196 6.71 -7.86 16.11
N ALA A 197 7.47 -8.63 16.88
CA ALA A 197 8.13 -8.16 18.09
C ALA A 197 9.14 -7.05 17.77
N LEU A 198 9.93 -7.20 16.71
CA LEU A 198 10.89 -6.17 16.25
C LEU A 198 10.17 -4.85 15.93
N VAL A 199 9.03 -4.88 15.22
CA VAL A 199 8.23 -3.67 14.94
C VAL A 199 7.83 -2.94 16.23
N LYS A 200 7.46 -3.71 17.27
CA LYS A 200 7.04 -3.15 18.56
C LYS A 200 8.20 -2.56 19.37
N GLU A 201 9.41 -3.05 19.16
CA GLU A 201 10.61 -2.63 19.90
C GLU A 201 11.27 -1.37 19.31
N ILE A 202 11.00 -1.03 18.04
CA ILE A 202 11.49 0.17 17.36
C ILE A 202 10.60 1.37 17.66
#